data_7b154ff78a5d4668b427b145c1ef1b4c
#
_entry.id   7b154ff78a5d4668b427b145c1ef1b4c
#
_cell.length_a   1.000
_cell.length_b   1.000
_cell.length_c   1.000
_cell.angle_alpha   90.00
_cell.angle_beta   90.00
_cell.angle_gamma   90.00
#
_symmetry.space_group_name_H-M   'P 1'
#
loop_
_entity.id
_entity.type
_entity.pdbx_description
1 polymer ?
#
loop_
_entity_poly.entity_id
_entity_poly.type
_entity_poly.pdbx_seq_one_letter_code
_entity_poly.pdbx_strand_id
1 'polypeptide(L)'
;MNQLSLKINRRLSKSVFFLILSIFFLTNRSNAAGEDSRSEYKHAPFIDIIYLANLNGNTVNCECGNPSLGGLPQIATILKQKRTENPKCIFIDGGDFLNTYPFRDLNATVLKIYETISPDIICLGDQEFIESDQFSQMLINGLQEKLITSNYYLEPIPPEKRKSYLQMDINQQRICLLSYLSSEAFSVHNYPDIIQFDDKTFHETYEQYKSEYFLIVLFHGPFQALKNLIKKYPDIDLVLLAHEQSYISETDISPAIIGGGVDGEMLMEIKVFGTDHKFRYDISRIQVRKDIEQDPEISAIIKTSENKGNPGGR
;
A
#
# COMPACT_ATOMS: atom_id res chain seq x y z
N MET A 1 60.50 -48.64 32.28
CA MET A 1 61.62 -47.96 31.63
C MET A 1 61.10 -46.68 30.99
N ASN A 2 61.70 -45.56 31.36
CA ASN A 2 61.61 -44.20 30.89
C ASN A 2 60.34 -43.45 31.10
N GLN A 3 60.30 -42.74 32.22
CA GLN A 3 59.51 -41.55 32.46
C GLN A 3 60.03 -40.37 31.63
N LEU A 4 59.17 -39.65 30.90
CA LEU A 4 59.51 -38.32 30.42
C LEU A 4 58.59 -37.31 31.15
N SER A 5 59.17 -36.53 32.02
CA SER A 5 58.56 -35.43 32.73
C SER A 5 58.45 -34.22 31.82
N LEU A 6 57.27 -33.74 31.53
CA LEU A 6 57.05 -32.46 30.86
C LEU A 6 57.05 -31.32 31.93
N LYS A 7 58.05 -30.52 31.91
CA LYS A 7 58.10 -29.22 32.61
C LYS A 7 57.19 -28.23 31.80
N ILE A 8 56.05 -27.90 32.31
CA ILE A 8 55.24 -26.82 31.77
C ILE A 8 55.75 -25.48 32.28
N ASN A 9 56.18 -24.66 31.35
CA ASN A 9 56.81 -23.36 31.57
C ASN A 9 55.73 -22.30 31.92
N ARG A 10 55.83 -21.76 33.15
CA ARG A 10 54.92 -20.72 33.72
C ARG A 10 55.17 -19.30 33.14
N ARG A 11 55.24 -19.12 31.85
CA ARG A 11 55.43 -17.77 31.24
C ARG A 11 54.37 -17.35 30.22
N LEU A 12 53.18 -17.95 30.21
CA LEU A 12 52.10 -17.65 29.27
C LEU A 12 50.87 -17.09 29.97
N SER A 13 51.01 -16.25 30.99
CA SER A 13 49.81 -15.82 31.73
C SER A 13 49.47 -14.32 31.70
N LYS A 14 50.30 -13.47 31.10
CA LYS A 14 49.98 -12.03 31.08
C LYS A 14 49.48 -11.50 29.72
N SER A 15 49.87 -12.11 28.62
CA SER A 15 49.45 -11.65 27.29
C SER A 15 48.06 -12.17 26.86
N VAL A 16 47.64 -13.34 27.36
CA VAL A 16 46.32 -13.90 27.06
C VAL A 16 45.19 -13.19 27.83
N PHE A 17 45.51 -12.69 29.06
CA PHE A 17 44.52 -11.95 29.87
C PHE A 17 44.21 -10.55 29.29
N PHE A 18 45.18 -9.90 28.66
CA PHE A 18 44.93 -8.61 27.97
C PHE A 18 44.19 -8.79 26.63
N LEU A 19 44.32 -9.92 25.95
CA LEU A 19 43.63 -10.18 24.70
C LEU A 19 42.15 -10.51 24.95
N ILE A 20 41.81 -11.21 26.02
CA ILE A 20 40.43 -11.52 26.41
C ILE A 20 39.70 -10.27 26.90
N LEU A 21 40.39 -9.35 27.63
CA LEU A 21 39.79 -8.09 28.06
C LEU A 21 39.53 -7.12 26.90
N SER A 22 40.36 -7.11 25.85
CA SER A 22 40.15 -6.28 24.66
C SER A 22 39.04 -6.81 23.75
N ILE A 23 38.82 -8.12 23.71
CA ILE A 23 37.69 -8.70 22.97
C ILE A 23 36.36 -8.41 23.70
N PHE A 24 36.33 -8.40 25.05
CA PHE A 24 35.14 -8.07 25.82
C PHE A 24 34.72 -6.58 25.73
N PHE A 25 35.68 -5.67 25.48
CA PHE A 25 35.38 -4.24 25.25
C PHE A 25 34.98 -3.96 23.80
N LEU A 26 35.34 -4.79 22.82
CA LEU A 26 34.96 -4.65 21.44
C LEU A 26 33.56 -5.23 21.15
N THR A 27 33.12 -6.24 21.91
CA THR A 27 31.76 -6.81 21.75
C THR A 27 30.68 -6.00 22.46
N ASN A 28 31.02 -5.19 23.48
CA ASN A 28 30.06 -4.28 24.13
C ASN A 28 29.88 -2.92 23.41
N ARG A 29 30.71 -2.56 22.43
CA ARG A 29 30.50 -1.35 21.63
C ARG A 29 29.58 -1.55 20.45
N SER A 30 29.35 -2.77 19.99
CA SER A 30 28.42 -3.03 18.87
C SER A 30 26.92 -3.09 19.29
N ASN A 31 26.65 -3.29 20.58
CA ASN A 31 25.26 -3.27 21.08
C ASN A 31 24.77 -1.89 21.56
N ALA A 32 25.67 -0.92 21.79
CA ALA A 32 25.26 0.43 22.18
C ALA A 32 24.85 1.33 21.00
N ALA A 33 25.30 1.00 19.78
CA ALA A 33 24.92 1.75 18.59
C ALA A 33 23.54 1.38 18.03
N GLY A 34 23.00 0.21 18.43
CA GLY A 34 21.68 -0.27 17.99
C GLY A 34 20.51 0.18 18.87
N GLU A 35 20.76 0.55 20.12
CA GLU A 35 19.69 1.02 21.03
C GLU A 35 19.47 2.53 20.96
N ASP A 36 20.48 3.30 20.58
CA ASP A 36 20.36 4.76 20.53
C ASP A 36 19.55 5.23 19.28
N SER A 37 19.63 4.50 18.17
CA SER A 37 18.82 4.82 16.98
C SER A 37 17.32 4.51 17.16
N ARG A 38 16.96 3.56 18.03
CA ARG A 38 15.57 3.24 18.35
C ARG A 38 14.90 4.26 19.28
N SER A 39 15.68 4.98 20.10
CA SER A 39 15.14 5.99 21.01
C SER A 39 14.84 7.32 20.33
N GLU A 40 15.61 7.66 19.30
CA GLU A 40 15.49 8.93 18.59
C GLU A 40 14.20 9.01 17.74
N TYR A 41 13.68 7.86 17.25
CA TYR A 41 12.46 7.79 16.44
C TYR A 41 11.16 7.61 17.24
N LYS A 42 11.23 7.38 18.56
CA LYS A 42 10.02 7.19 19.39
C LYS A 42 9.10 8.43 19.46
N HIS A 43 9.61 9.58 19.10
CA HIS A 43 8.89 10.87 19.16
C HIS A 43 8.79 11.59 17.80
N ALA A 44 9.26 10.95 16.71
CA ALA A 44 9.17 11.54 15.38
C ALA A 44 7.70 11.53 14.88
N PRO A 45 7.25 12.55 14.15
CA PRO A 45 5.97 12.52 13.46
C PRO A 45 5.89 11.29 12.55
N PHE A 46 4.71 10.71 12.43
CA PHE A 46 4.50 9.56 11.55
C PHE A 46 3.25 9.73 10.69
N ILE A 47 3.27 9.07 9.54
CA ILE A 47 2.15 8.87 8.65
C ILE A 47 1.67 7.44 8.87
N ASP A 48 0.36 7.23 8.96
CA ASP A 48 -0.26 5.93 9.10
C ASP A 48 -1.21 5.71 7.93
N ILE A 49 -0.85 4.76 7.08
CA ILE A 49 -1.60 4.43 5.86
C ILE A 49 -2.07 2.99 5.96
N ILE A 50 -3.35 2.76 5.72
CA ILE A 50 -3.87 1.43 5.39
C ILE A 50 -3.99 1.36 3.88
N TYR A 51 -3.30 0.40 3.27
CA TYR A 51 -3.24 0.25 1.82
C TYR A 51 -3.85 -1.08 1.39
N LEU A 52 -4.72 -1.00 0.39
CA LEU A 52 -5.34 -2.12 -0.31
C LEU A 52 -5.16 -1.91 -1.82
N ALA A 53 -5.02 -2.98 -2.58
CA ALA A 53 -5.11 -2.98 -4.04
C ALA A 53 -5.51 -4.38 -4.54
N ASN A 54 -5.90 -4.48 -5.78
CA ASN A 54 -6.19 -5.74 -6.47
C ASN A 54 -7.22 -6.59 -5.70
N LEU A 55 -8.34 -5.99 -5.31
CA LEU A 55 -9.46 -6.71 -4.67
C LEU A 55 -10.12 -7.70 -5.64
N ASN A 56 -10.03 -7.45 -6.97
CA ASN A 56 -10.52 -8.31 -8.03
C ASN A 56 -12.01 -8.68 -7.91
N GLY A 57 -12.81 -7.82 -7.30
CA GLY A 57 -14.23 -8.04 -7.07
C GLY A 57 -14.55 -9.05 -5.95
N ASN A 58 -13.60 -9.44 -5.13
CA ASN A 58 -13.79 -10.41 -4.05
C ASN A 58 -14.54 -9.78 -2.87
N THR A 59 -15.85 -10.07 -2.78
CA THR A 59 -16.72 -9.53 -1.73
C THR A 59 -16.73 -10.37 -0.46
N VAL A 60 -16.39 -11.66 -0.56
CA VAL A 60 -16.44 -12.63 0.55
C VAL A 60 -15.11 -13.36 0.72
N ASN A 61 -14.90 -14.01 1.86
CA ASN A 61 -13.71 -14.82 2.07
C ASN A 61 -13.60 -15.94 1.02
N CYS A 62 -12.41 -16.16 0.47
CA CYS A 62 -12.13 -17.34 -0.32
C CYS A 62 -12.09 -18.57 0.59
N GLU A 63 -12.91 -19.58 0.30
CA GLU A 63 -12.86 -20.88 1.00
C GLU A 63 -11.77 -21.81 0.45
N CYS A 64 -10.96 -21.33 -0.49
CA CYS A 64 -9.92 -22.10 -1.17
C CYS A 64 -8.59 -22.19 -0.40
N GLY A 65 -8.41 -21.43 0.68
CA GLY A 65 -7.19 -21.35 1.49
C GLY A 65 -7.36 -21.87 2.93
N ASN A 66 -6.22 -22.12 3.59
CA ASN A 66 -6.19 -22.40 5.02
C ASN A 66 -5.04 -21.57 5.66
N PRO A 67 -5.35 -20.44 6.35
CA PRO A 67 -6.69 -19.97 6.68
C PRO A 67 -7.44 -19.38 5.48
N SER A 68 -8.77 -19.35 5.56
CA SER A 68 -9.63 -18.63 4.63
C SER A 68 -9.48 -17.12 4.86
N LEU A 69 -9.09 -16.36 3.85
CA LEU A 69 -8.78 -14.93 3.91
C LEU A 69 -9.67 -14.11 2.97
N GLY A 70 -9.65 -12.78 3.15
CA GLY A 70 -10.40 -11.83 2.35
C GLY A 70 -11.79 -11.53 2.92
N GLY A 71 -12.55 -10.77 2.15
CA GLY A 71 -13.94 -10.40 2.46
C GLY A 71 -14.12 -8.93 2.88
N LEU A 72 -14.92 -8.21 2.10
CA LEU A 72 -15.22 -6.80 2.35
C LEU A 72 -15.89 -6.50 3.69
N PRO A 73 -16.76 -7.38 4.26
CA PRO A 73 -17.30 -7.15 5.60
C PRO A 73 -16.24 -7.13 6.70
N GLN A 74 -15.22 -8.00 6.62
CA GLN A 74 -14.11 -8.03 7.55
C GLN A 74 -13.16 -6.84 7.34
N ILE A 75 -12.90 -6.47 6.08
CA ILE A 75 -12.13 -5.26 5.75
C ILE A 75 -12.78 -4.03 6.37
N ALA A 76 -14.10 -3.86 6.23
CA ALA A 76 -14.82 -2.74 6.80
C ALA A 76 -14.68 -2.66 8.33
N THR A 77 -14.74 -3.81 9.02
CA THR A 77 -14.53 -3.90 10.47
C THR A 77 -13.12 -3.46 10.85
N ILE A 78 -12.10 -3.96 10.16
CA ILE A 78 -10.70 -3.56 10.39
C ILE A 78 -10.53 -2.05 10.19
N LEU A 79 -11.07 -1.50 9.10
CA LEU A 79 -10.98 -0.07 8.80
C LEU A 79 -11.65 0.80 9.86
N LYS A 80 -12.85 0.42 10.35
CA LYS A 80 -13.54 1.11 11.46
C LYS A 80 -12.69 1.08 12.73
N GLN A 81 -12.08 -0.07 13.05
CA GLN A 81 -11.18 -0.19 14.17
C GLN A 81 -9.96 0.72 14.02
N LYS A 82 -9.26 0.68 12.89
CA LYS A 82 -8.07 1.50 12.61
C LYS A 82 -8.36 2.99 12.68
N ARG A 83 -9.48 3.45 12.13
CA ARG A 83 -9.93 4.84 12.24
C ARG A 83 -10.28 5.25 13.68
N THR A 84 -10.74 4.31 14.51
CA THR A 84 -10.98 4.54 15.93
C THR A 84 -9.67 4.65 16.72
N GLU A 85 -8.69 3.77 16.42
CA GLU A 85 -7.37 3.79 17.05
C GLU A 85 -6.56 5.04 16.66
N ASN A 86 -6.63 5.44 15.37
CA ASN A 86 -5.98 6.62 14.83
C ASN A 86 -6.89 7.35 13.83
N PRO A 87 -7.60 8.42 14.25
CA PRO A 87 -8.46 9.20 13.36
C PRO A 87 -7.73 9.90 12.19
N LYS A 88 -6.40 9.96 12.22
CA LYS A 88 -5.57 10.50 11.13
C LYS A 88 -5.03 9.41 10.19
N CYS A 89 -5.42 8.15 10.41
CA CYS A 89 -5.09 7.05 9.52
C CYS A 89 -5.75 7.27 8.15
N ILE A 90 -5.01 7.08 7.08
CA ILE A 90 -5.46 7.28 5.70
C ILE A 90 -5.68 5.92 5.07
N PHE A 91 -6.89 5.65 4.58
CA PHE A 91 -7.18 4.47 3.77
C PHE A 91 -7.02 4.78 2.29
N ILE A 92 -6.08 4.09 1.64
CA ILE A 92 -5.74 4.25 0.22
C ILE A 92 -6.05 2.95 -0.52
N ASP A 93 -6.73 3.07 -1.66
CA ASP A 93 -6.93 1.98 -2.60
C ASP A 93 -6.15 2.22 -3.90
N GLY A 94 -5.39 1.22 -4.32
CA GLY A 94 -4.50 1.26 -5.48
C GLY A 94 -5.16 0.88 -6.81
N GLY A 95 -6.45 0.55 -6.82
CA GLY A 95 -7.18 0.11 -8.01
C GLY A 95 -7.30 -1.40 -8.15
N ASP A 96 -7.94 -1.83 -9.22
CA ASP A 96 -8.36 -3.22 -9.45
C ASP A 96 -9.28 -3.73 -8.33
N PHE A 97 -10.20 -2.87 -7.86
CA PHE A 97 -11.20 -3.29 -6.89
C PHE A 97 -12.42 -3.96 -7.53
N LEU A 98 -12.71 -3.71 -8.81
CA LEU A 98 -13.72 -4.44 -9.57
C LEU A 98 -13.21 -5.80 -10.05
N ASN A 99 -14.09 -6.64 -10.56
CA ASN A 99 -13.71 -7.93 -11.13
C ASN A 99 -13.08 -7.77 -12.51
N THR A 100 -12.13 -8.64 -12.85
CA THR A 100 -11.47 -8.71 -14.17
C THR A 100 -12.44 -8.99 -15.32
N TYR A 101 -13.63 -9.51 -15.02
CA TYR A 101 -14.68 -9.80 -16.00
C TYR A 101 -15.88 -8.87 -15.79
N PRO A 102 -16.67 -8.55 -16.85
CA PRO A 102 -17.82 -7.67 -16.76
C PRO A 102 -19.02 -8.31 -16.04
N PHE A 103 -18.87 -8.67 -14.79
CA PHE A 103 -19.92 -9.18 -13.92
C PHE A 103 -20.67 -8.01 -13.29
N ARG A 104 -21.54 -7.36 -14.08
CA ARG A 104 -22.21 -6.10 -13.75
C ARG A 104 -22.80 -6.06 -12.34
N ASP A 105 -23.53 -7.10 -11.91
CA ASP A 105 -24.20 -7.11 -10.60
C ASP A 105 -23.19 -7.19 -9.46
N LEU A 106 -22.10 -7.97 -9.64
CA LEU A 106 -20.99 -8.05 -8.71
C LEU A 106 -20.27 -6.70 -8.64
N ASN A 107 -19.88 -6.14 -9.79
CA ASN A 107 -19.17 -4.87 -9.88
C ASN A 107 -20.00 -3.71 -9.31
N ALA A 108 -21.32 -3.69 -9.54
CA ALA A 108 -22.22 -2.71 -8.92
C ALA A 108 -22.33 -2.88 -7.40
N THR A 109 -22.24 -4.11 -6.90
CA THR A 109 -22.22 -4.40 -5.47
C THR A 109 -20.92 -3.90 -4.83
N VAL A 110 -19.78 -4.18 -5.45
CA VAL A 110 -18.47 -3.69 -5.00
C VAL A 110 -18.45 -2.16 -4.97
N LEU A 111 -18.91 -1.51 -6.04
CA LEU A 111 -18.97 -0.04 -6.09
C LEU A 111 -19.82 0.53 -4.94
N LYS A 112 -20.98 -0.04 -4.68
CA LYS A 112 -21.84 0.38 -3.56
C LYS A 112 -21.17 0.19 -2.19
N ILE A 113 -20.39 -0.89 -2.04
CA ILE A 113 -19.60 -1.11 -0.82
C ILE A 113 -18.51 -0.05 -0.69
N TYR A 114 -17.81 0.31 -1.78
CA TYR A 114 -16.79 1.35 -1.79
C TYR A 114 -17.33 2.73 -1.43
N GLU A 115 -18.56 3.07 -1.86
CA GLU A 115 -19.26 4.27 -1.39
C GLU A 115 -19.47 4.24 0.14
N THR A 116 -19.72 3.07 0.72
CA THR A 116 -19.98 2.88 2.15
C THR A 116 -18.69 2.87 2.99
N ILE A 117 -17.67 2.08 2.62
CA ILE A 117 -16.40 2.02 3.34
C ILE A 117 -15.57 3.29 3.15
N SER A 118 -15.84 4.01 2.08
CA SER A 118 -15.32 5.34 1.76
C SER A 118 -13.81 5.44 1.91
N PRO A 119 -13.01 4.89 0.99
CA PRO A 119 -11.58 5.17 0.93
C PRO A 119 -11.32 6.67 0.92
N ASP A 120 -10.21 7.10 1.50
CA ASP A 120 -9.82 8.51 1.50
C ASP A 120 -9.25 8.90 0.12
N ILE A 121 -8.54 7.97 -0.51
CA ILE A 121 -7.89 8.15 -1.81
C ILE A 121 -8.03 6.86 -2.63
N ILE A 122 -8.31 7.02 -3.92
CA ILE A 122 -8.39 5.93 -4.90
C ILE A 122 -7.54 6.27 -6.12
N CYS A 123 -6.69 5.33 -6.53
CA CYS A 123 -6.13 5.25 -7.88
C CYS A 123 -6.95 4.22 -8.66
N LEU A 124 -7.36 4.52 -9.88
CA LEU A 124 -8.03 3.53 -10.73
C LEU A 124 -7.01 2.63 -11.41
N GLY A 125 -7.35 1.36 -11.57
CA GLY A 125 -6.66 0.39 -12.40
C GLY A 125 -7.37 0.14 -13.72
N ASP A 126 -6.98 -0.90 -14.43
CA ASP A 126 -7.59 -1.28 -15.71
C ASP A 126 -8.96 -1.99 -15.51
N GLN A 127 -9.15 -2.68 -14.39
CA GLN A 127 -10.39 -3.41 -14.12
C GLN A 127 -11.60 -2.47 -13.86
N GLU A 128 -11.39 -1.23 -13.46
CA GLU A 128 -12.45 -0.24 -13.28
C GLU A 128 -13.12 0.16 -14.61
N PHE A 129 -12.52 -0.22 -15.73
CA PHE A 129 -12.99 0.09 -17.07
C PHE A 129 -13.46 -1.13 -17.86
N ILE A 130 -13.58 -2.29 -17.21
CA ILE A 130 -14.00 -3.55 -17.87
C ILE A 130 -15.47 -3.56 -18.28
N GLU A 131 -16.29 -2.77 -17.57
CA GLU A 131 -17.72 -2.66 -17.84
C GLU A 131 -18.02 -1.67 -18.99
N SER A 132 -19.29 -1.43 -19.26
CA SER A 132 -19.72 -0.44 -20.26
C SER A 132 -19.34 0.98 -19.85
N ASP A 133 -19.21 1.88 -20.84
CA ASP A 133 -18.96 3.31 -20.61
C ASP A 133 -19.95 3.94 -19.62
N GLN A 134 -21.23 3.54 -19.69
CA GLN A 134 -22.24 4.01 -18.73
C GLN A 134 -21.92 3.59 -17.30
N PHE A 135 -21.39 2.39 -17.11
CA PHE A 135 -20.97 1.93 -15.77
C PHE A 135 -19.74 2.70 -15.30
N SER A 136 -18.75 2.87 -16.17
CA SER A 136 -17.55 3.67 -15.86
C SER A 136 -17.90 5.11 -15.50
N GLN A 137 -18.84 5.74 -16.19
CA GLN A 137 -19.36 7.07 -15.83
C GLN A 137 -20.03 7.08 -14.45
N MET A 138 -20.83 6.06 -14.14
CA MET A 138 -21.47 5.94 -12.82
C MET A 138 -20.42 5.80 -11.71
N LEU A 139 -19.41 4.95 -11.89
CA LEU A 139 -18.27 4.77 -10.98
C LEU A 139 -17.54 6.09 -10.77
N ILE A 140 -17.13 6.76 -11.86
CA ILE A 140 -16.42 8.03 -11.81
C ILE A 140 -17.23 9.08 -11.04
N ASN A 141 -18.52 9.21 -11.34
CA ASN A 141 -19.39 10.18 -10.65
C ASN A 141 -19.55 9.89 -9.17
N GLY A 142 -19.62 8.61 -8.77
CA GLY A 142 -19.73 8.19 -7.37
C GLY A 142 -18.46 8.41 -6.57
N LEU A 143 -17.28 8.26 -7.20
CA LEU A 143 -15.98 8.28 -6.53
C LEU A 143 -15.12 9.50 -6.86
N GLN A 144 -15.54 10.43 -7.73
CA GLN A 144 -14.70 11.52 -8.26
C GLN A 144 -13.95 12.32 -7.20
N GLU A 145 -14.55 12.52 -6.02
CA GLU A 145 -13.95 13.29 -4.93
C GLU A 145 -12.77 12.56 -4.27
N LYS A 146 -12.64 11.26 -4.51
CA LYS A 146 -11.58 10.39 -3.97
C LYS A 146 -10.49 10.08 -5.00
N LEU A 147 -10.78 10.31 -6.29
CA LEU A 147 -9.85 9.98 -7.37
C LEU A 147 -8.71 10.99 -7.44
N ILE A 148 -7.48 10.48 -7.58
CA ILE A 148 -6.30 11.25 -7.96
C ILE A 148 -5.85 10.77 -9.33
N THR A 149 -5.70 11.71 -10.29
CA THR A 149 -5.39 11.40 -11.69
C THR A 149 -4.24 12.33 -12.16
N SER A 150 -2.98 11.94 -11.85
CA SER A 150 -1.83 12.83 -12.08
C SER A 150 -1.25 12.75 -13.49
N ASN A 151 -1.26 11.56 -14.11
CA ASN A 151 -0.75 11.35 -15.47
C ASN A 151 -1.86 11.04 -16.49
N TYR A 152 -3.09 11.21 -16.12
CA TYR A 152 -4.24 11.07 -17.00
C TYR A 152 -5.39 11.92 -16.51
N TYR A 153 -6.39 12.13 -17.35
CA TYR A 153 -7.69 12.67 -16.94
C TYR A 153 -8.82 11.82 -17.53
N LEU A 154 -9.96 11.90 -16.87
CA LEU A 154 -11.18 11.21 -17.26
C LEU A 154 -12.12 12.24 -17.85
N GLU A 155 -12.57 12.05 -19.10
CA GLU A 155 -13.45 13.01 -19.78
C GLU A 155 -14.72 13.37 -19.00
N PRO A 156 -15.38 12.43 -18.29
CA PRO A 156 -16.55 12.75 -17.48
C PRO A 156 -16.29 13.74 -16.34
N ILE A 157 -15.02 13.90 -15.89
CA ILE A 157 -14.68 14.86 -14.84
C ILE A 157 -14.33 16.20 -15.46
N PRO A 158 -15.13 17.25 -15.21
CA PRO A 158 -14.83 18.58 -15.72
C PRO A 158 -13.51 19.10 -15.14
N PRO A 159 -12.74 19.91 -15.91
CA PRO A 159 -11.38 20.34 -15.54
C PRO A 159 -11.25 20.93 -14.13
N GLU A 160 -12.23 21.70 -13.69
CA GLU A 160 -12.25 22.36 -12.38
C GLU A 160 -12.45 21.40 -11.19
N LYS A 161 -12.83 20.15 -11.46
CA LYS A 161 -13.02 19.07 -10.47
C LYS A 161 -11.91 18.01 -10.51
N ARG A 162 -11.00 18.11 -11.47
CA ARG A 162 -9.88 17.16 -11.60
C ARG A 162 -8.88 17.38 -10.48
N LYS A 163 -8.48 16.30 -9.81
CA LYS A 163 -7.45 16.31 -8.77
C LYS A 163 -6.23 15.58 -9.31
N SER A 164 -5.23 16.33 -9.72
CA SER A 164 -3.97 15.76 -10.22
C SER A 164 -2.98 15.43 -9.10
N TYR A 165 -3.23 15.89 -7.88
CA TYR A 165 -2.45 15.55 -6.69
C TYR A 165 -3.24 15.89 -5.44
N LEU A 166 -2.76 15.39 -4.30
CA LEU A 166 -3.28 15.73 -2.99
C LEU A 166 -2.14 16.17 -2.08
N GLN A 167 -2.29 17.35 -1.47
CA GLN A 167 -1.40 17.82 -0.41
C GLN A 167 -2.02 17.63 0.95
N MET A 168 -1.23 17.17 1.90
CA MET A 168 -1.64 16.97 3.28
C MET A 168 -0.53 17.38 4.24
N ASP A 169 -0.95 17.93 5.38
CA ASP A 169 -0.06 18.13 6.53
C ASP A 169 -0.49 17.20 7.66
N ILE A 170 0.28 16.15 7.87
CA ILE A 170 -0.01 15.13 8.89
C ILE A 170 1.16 15.10 9.88
N ASN A 171 0.89 15.39 11.15
CA ASN A 171 1.89 15.34 12.22
C ASN A 171 3.17 16.13 11.88
N GLN A 172 3.01 17.33 11.32
CA GLN A 172 4.07 18.26 10.87
C GLN A 172 4.87 17.78 9.65
N GLN A 173 4.46 16.70 9.01
CA GLN A 173 5.04 16.22 7.76
C GLN A 173 4.20 16.71 6.58
N ARG A 174 4.81 17.41 5.63
CA ARG A 174 4.18 17.79 4.36
C ARG A 174 4.24 16.61 3.39
N ILE A 175 3.10 16.22 2.88
CA ILE A 175 2.94 15.07 1.97
C ILE A 175 2.35 15.57 0.67
N CYS A 176 2.91 15.13 -0.45
CA CYS A 176 2.28 15.24 -1.75
C CYS A 176 2.08 13.84 -2.32
N LEU A 177 0.84 13.52 -2.63
CA LEU A 177 0.44 12.24 -3.19
C LEU A 177 0.05 12.43 -4.65
N LEU A 178 0.65 11.64 -5.52
CA LEU A 178 0.35 11.55 -6.95
C LEU A 178 -0.11 10.14 -7.29
N SER A 179 -0.79 10.00 -8.42
CA SER A 179 -1.08 8.70 -9.03
C SER A 179 -0.41 8.55 -10.39
N TYR A 180 -0.10 7.33 -10.77
CA TYR A 180 0.39 7.01 -12.09
C TYR A 180 -0.25 5.71 -12.60
N LEU A 181 -1.15 5.85 -13.57
CA LEU A 181 -1.73 4.72 -14.28
C LEU A 181 -0.88 4.46 -15.53
N SER A 182 -0.24 3.28 -15.60
CA SER A 182 0.49 2.89 -16.79
C SER A 182 -0.46 2.44 -17.90
N SER A 183 -0.28 2.94 -19.10
CA SER A 183 -1.01 2.40 -20.26
C SER A 183 -0.73 0.93 -20.52
N GLU A 184 0.42 0.42 -20.02
CA GLU A 184 0.79 -1.01 -20.13
C GLU A 184 -0.07 -1.91 -19.21
N ALA A 185 -0.81 -1.35 -18.24
CA ALA A 185 -1.78 -2.10 -17.45
C ALA A 185 -2.91 -2.67 -18.31
N PHE A 186 -3.28 -1.97 -19.37
CA PHE A 186 -4.32 -2.40 -20.33
C PHE A 186 -3.83 -3.43 -21.36
N SER A 187 -2.93 -4.33 -20.95
CA SER A 187 -2.34 -5.33 -21.86
C SER A 187 -3.34 -6.33 -22.43
N VAL A 188 -4.44 -6.58 -21.74
CA VAL A 188 -5.51 -7.52 -22.13
C VAL A 188 -6.66 -6.81 -22.83
N HIS A 189 -6.90 -5.56 -22.49
CA HIS A 189 -7.99 -4.74 -23.01
C HIS A 189 -7.47 -3.40 -23.49
N ASN A 190 -8.05 -2.85 -24.55
CA ASN A 190 -7.77 -1.46 -24.90
C ASN A 190 -8.36 -0.55 -23.80
N TYR A 191 -7.60 0.47 -23.38
CA TYR A 191 -8.18 1.48 -22.51
C TYR A 191 -9.29 2.25 -23.22
N PRO A 192 -10.37 2.63 -22.52
CA PRO A 192 -11.51 3.31 -23.13
C PRO A 192 -11.16 4.75 -23.53
N ASP A 193 -11.89 5.28 -24.51
CA ASP A 193 -11.69 6.64 -25.05
C ASP A 193 -11.87 7.73 -23.98
N ILE A 194 -12.55 7.43 -22.87
CA ILE A 194 -12.73 8.36 -21.73
C ILE A 194 -11.45 8.65 -20.95
N ILE A 195 -10.37 7.85 -21.15
CA ILE A 195 -9.07 8.06 -20.51
C ILE A 195 -8.17 8.82 -21.49
N GLN A 196 -7.66 9.96 -21.05
CA GLN A 196 -6.65 10.72 -21.80
C GLN A 196 -5.37 10.82 -20.96
N PHE A 197 -4.29 10.20 -21.41
CA PHE A 197 -3.00 10.24 -20.72
C PHE A 197 -2.33 11.61 -20.88
N ASP A 198 -1.74 12.13 -19.78
CA ASP A 198 -1.07 13.43 -19.70
C ASP A 198 0.13 13.37 -18.74
N ASP A 199 1.23 12.80 -19.18
CA ASP A 199 2.48 12.73 -18.40
C ASP A 199 3.05 14.12 -18.06
N LYS A 200 2.64 15.17 -18.76
CA LYS A 200 3.12 16.53 -18.51
C LYS A 200 2.64 17.03 -17.14
N THR A 201 1.36 16.82 -16.83
CA THR A 201 0.80 17.23 -15.52
C THR A 201 1.50 16.50 -14.37
N PHE A 202 1.78 15.21 -14.51
CA PHE A 202 2.56 14.45 -13.52
C PHE A 202 3.96 15.05 -13.34
N HIS A 203 4.66 15.30 -14.45
CA HIS A 203 6.01 15.84 -14.42
C HIS A 203 6.07 17.24 -13.75
N GLU A 204 5.18 18.16 -14.13
CA GLU A 204 5.12 19.50 -13.56
C GLU A 204 4.84 19.45 -12.05
N THR A 205 3.94 18.60 -11.61
CA THR A 205 3.63 18.41 -10.19
C THR A 205 4.82 17.81 -9.42
N TYR A 206 5.46 16.78 -9.97
CA TYR A 206 6.67 16.21 -9.38
C TYR A 206 7.77 17.28 -9.21
N GLU A 207 8.11 18.02 -10.26
CA GLU A 207 9.14 19.06 -10.21
C GLU A 207 8.82 20.15 -9.18
N GLN A 208 7.56 20.48 -9.00
CA GLN A 208 7.12 21.49 -8.04
C GLN A 208 7.31 21.05 -6.58
N TYR A 209 7.14 19.76 -6.26
CA TYR A 209 7.04 19.30 -4.86
C TYR A 209 8.19 18.41 -4.39
N LYS A 210 9.03 17.88 -5.29
CA LYS A 210 10.07 16.88 -4.97
C LYS A 210 11.08 17.29 -3.90
N SER A 211 11.32 18.59 -3.69
CA SER A 211 12.33 19.09 -2.74
C SER A 211 11.80 19.39 -1.35
N GLU A 212 10.47 19.51 -1.18
CA GLU A 212 9.89 20.04 0.04
C GLU A 212 8.85 19.11 0.69
N TYR A 213 8.40 18.10 -0.06
CA TYR A 213 7.34 17.20 0.36
C TYR A 213 7.83 15.75 0.40
N PHE A 214 7.26 14.95 1.31
CA PHE A 214 7.33 13.51 1.21
C PHE A 214 6.44 13.08 0.05
N LEU A 215 7.07 12.57 -1.02
CA LEU A 215 6.36 12.21 -2.25
C LEU A 215 5.90 10.76 -2.22
N ILE A 216 4.58 10.56 -2.26
CA ILE A 216 3.95 9.26 -2.43
C ILE A 216 3.42 9.15 -3.86
N VAL A 217 3.76 8.06 -4.55
CA VAL A 217 3.17 7.74 -5.85
C VAL A 217 2.34 6.45 -5.74
N LEU A 218 1.04 6.57 -6.02
CA LEU A 218 0.17 5.42 -6.27
C LEU A 218 0.42 4.97 -7.70
N PHE A 219 1.11 3.86 -7.86
CA PHE A 219 1.44 3.34 -9.19
C PHE A 219 0.57 2.12 -9.51
N HIS A 220 -0.16 2.19 -10.62
CA HIS A 220 -0.93 1.07 -11.16
C HIS A 220 -0.36 0.64 -12.51
N GLY A 221 0.19 -0.55 -12.57
CA GLY A 221 0.76 -1.13 -13.80
C GLY A 221 1.87 -2.15 -13.53
N PRO A 222 2.44 -2.73 -14.60
CA PRO A 222 3.46 -3.77 -14.49
C PRO A 222 4.76 -3.23 -13.88
N PHE A 223 5.45 -4.09 -13.12
CA PHE A 223 6.67 -3.75 -12.39
C PHE A 223 7.78 -3.18 -13.29
N GLN A 224 7.83 -3.60 -14.57
CA GLN A 224 8.82 -3.05 -15.50
C GLN A 224 8.55 -1.57 -15.84
N ALA A 225 7.29 -1.18 -15.98
CA ALA A 225 6.91 0.22 -16.16
C ALA A 225 7.24 1.06 -14.92
N LEU A 226 7.03 0.51 -13.71
CA LEU A 226 7.46 1.15 -12.46
C LEU A 226 8.96 1.42 -12.43
N LYS A 227 9.80 0.46 -12.82
CA LYS A 227 11.26 0.66 -12.88
C LYS A 227 11.65 1.82 -13.80
N ASN A 228 10.97 1.98 -14.93
CA ASN A 228 11.19 3.09 -15.84
C ASN A 228 10.76 4.43 -15.22
N LEU A 229 9.64 4.44 -14.49
CA LEU A 229 9.16 5.63 -13.78
C LEU A 229 10.15 6.09 -12.71
N ILE A 230 10.58 5.19 -11.83
CA ILE A 230 11.53 5.50 -10.73
C ILE A 230 12.85 6.04 -11.30
N LYS A 231 13.34 5.46 -12.39
CA LYS A 231 14.56 5.95 -13.05
C LYS A 231 14.40 7.39 -13.58
N LYS A 232 13.21 7.75 -14.04
CA LYS A 232 12.90 9.09 -14.54
C LYS A 232 12.64 10.10 -13.41
N TYR A 233 12.11 9.64 -12.25
CA TYR A 233 11.70 10.45 -11.12
C TYR A 233 12.31 9.91 -9.81
N PRO A 234 13.63 10.11 -9.60
CA PRO A 234 14.38 9.47 -8.50
C PRO A 234 14.09 10.03 -7.10
N ASP A 235 13.45 11.21 -7.00
CA ASP A 235 13.15 11.85 -5.71
C ASP A 235 11.78 11.43 -5.13
N ILE A 236 11.15 10.38 -5.67
CA ILE A 236 9.98 9.75 -5.07
C ILE A 236 10.44 9.05 -3.78
N ASP A 237 9.72 9.22 -2.67
CA ASP A 237 10.06 8.63 -1.37
C ASP A 237 9.37 7.26 -1.18
N LEU A 238 8.10 7.15 -1.59
CA LEU A 238 7.29 5.94 -1.41
C LEU A 238 6.46 5.65 -2.66
N VAL A 239 6.49 4.41 -3.11
CA VAL A 239 5.57 3.87 -4.13
C VAL A 239 4.62 2.89 -3.49
N LEU A 240 3.33 3.11 -3.67
CA LEU A 240 2.26 2.14 -3.40
C LEU A 240 1.91 1.47 -4.73
N LEU A 241 2.34 0.21 -4.86
CA LEU A 241 2.26 -0.55 -6.11
C LEU A 241 0.97 -1.38 -6.16
N ALA A 242 0.24 -1.26 -7.26
CA ALA A 242 -0.92 -2.07 -7.62
C ALA A 242 -0.72 -2.74 -8.99
N HIS A 243 -1.71 -3.49 -9.49
CA HIS A 243 -1.70 -4.35 -10.68
C HIS A 243 -0.88 -5.64 -10.50
N GLU A 244 0.32 -5.53 -9.92
CA GLU A 244 1.11 -6.70 -9.54
C GLU A 244 0.46 -7.38 -8.31
N GLN A 245 0.00 -8.60 -8.49
CA GLN A 245 -0.74 -9.34 -7.46
C GLN A 245 0.22 -9.98 -6.45
N SER A 246 1.01 -9.13 -5.76
CA SER A 246 2.06 -9.59 -4.85
C SER A 246 2.21 -8.67 -3.64
N TYR A 247 2.63 -9.27 -2.51
CA TYR A 247 2.91 -8.56 -1.26
C TYR A 247 4.39 -8.14 -1.22
N ILE A 248 4.72 -7.08 -1.93
CA ILE A 248 6.08 -6.49 -1.94
C ILE A 248 6.23 -5.57 -0.74
N SER A 249 7.42 -5.58 -0.12
CA SER A 249 7.79 -4.66 0.96
C SER A 249 9.30 -4.42 0.88
N GLU A 250 9.71 -3.53 -0.01
CA GLU A 250 11.11 -3.13 -0.21
C GLU A 250 11.31 -1.74 0.37
N THR A 251 11.86 -1.67 1.59
CA THR A 251 12.04 -0.42 2.35
C THR A 251 13.50 -0.01 2.51
N ASP A 252 14.43 -0.87 2.12
CA ASP A 252 15.88 -0.62 2.16
C ASP A 252 16.42 0.03 0.88
N ILE A 253 15.51 0.37 -0.04
CA ILE A 253 15.80 1.05 -1.32
C ILE A 253 15.09 2.41 -1.38
N SER A 254 15.49 3.26 -2.31
CA SER A 254 14.80 4.53 -2.60
C SER A 254 14.33 4.53 -4.05
N PRO A 255 13.03 4.76 -4.28
CA PRO A 255 11.95 4.87 -3.29
C PRO A 255 11.65 3.53 -2.59
N ALA A 256 11.06 3.59 -1.40
CA ALA A 256 10.44 2.40 -0.81
C ALA A 256 9.27 1.92 -1.69
N ILE A 257 9.09 0.60 -1.83
CA ILE A 257 8.03 0.02 -2.69
C ILE A 257 7.19 -0.94 -1.86
N ILE A 258 5.88 -0.68 -1.78
CA ILE A 258 4.92 -1.49 -1.03
C ILE A 258 3.81 -1.95 -1.98
N GLY A 259 3.69 -3.26 -2.18
CA GLY A 259 2.62 -3.86 -2.99
C GLY A 259 1.37 -4.16 -2.17
N GLY A 260 0.20 -3.91 -2.73
CA GLY A 260 -1.10 -4.07 -2.07
C GLY A 260 -1.62 -5.51 -1.99
N GLY A 261 -0.92 -6.47 -2.62
CA GLY A 261 -1.31 -7.88 -2.60
C GLY A 261 -2.41 -8.24 -3.59
N VAL A 262 -3.30 -9.16 -3.20
CA VAL A 262 -4.33 -9.74 -4.04
C VAL A 262 -5.58 -10.09 -3.24
N ASP A 263 -6.75 -9.99 -3.88
CA ASP A 263 -8.04 -10.53 -3.43
C ASP A 263 -8.53 -10.03 -2.05
N GLY A 264 -7.96 -8.93 -1.55
CA GLY A 264 -8.30 -8.41 -0.23
C GLY A 264 -7.92 -9.33 0.92
N GLU A 265 -6.99 -10.28 0.71
CA GLU A 265 -6.55 -11.23 1.75
C GLU A 265 -5.84 -10.54 2.90
N MET A 266 -5.17 -9.42 2.63
CA MET A 266 -4.42 -8.64 3.61
C MET A 266 -4.55 -7.15 3.32
N LEU A 267 -4.52 -6.34 4.38
CA LEU A 267 -4.27 -4.91 4.30
C LEU A 267 -2.82 -4.64 4.71
N MET A 268 -2.17 -3.72 4.00
CA MET A 268 -0.84 -3.24 4.38
C MET A 268 -0.98 -2.03 5.30
N GLU A 269 -0.53 -2.13 6.54
CA GLU A 269 -0.39 -0.97 7.43
C GLU A 269 1.02 -0.43 7.30
N ILE A 270 1.13 0.84 6.92
CA ILE A 270 2.40 1.50 6.59
C ILE A 270 2.56 2.69 7.51
N LYS A 271 3.51 2.63 8.44
CA LYS A 271 3.86 3.75 9.31
C LYS A 271 5.20 4.32 8.87
N VAL A 272 5.21 5.62 8.57
CA VAL A 272 6.40 6.32 8.12
C VAL A 272 6.88 7.25 9.23
N PHE A 273 8.14 7.13 9.60
CA PHE A 273 8.80 7.93 10.62
C PHE A 273 9.95 8.71 10.00
N GLY A 274 10.23 9.88 10.52
CA GLY A 274 11.38 10.68 10.11
C GLY A 274 11.01 12.05 9.58
N THR A 275 12.05 12.77 9.16
CA THR A 275 11.98 14.14 8.60
C THR A 275 13.13 14.33 7.63
N ASP A 276 13.10 15.42 6.83
CA ASP A 276 14.20 15.86 5.98
C ASP A 276 14.76 14.75 5.06
N HIS A 277 13.86 14.02 4.39
CA HIS A 277 14.19 12.93 3.46
C HIS A 277 14.97 11.76 4.10
N LYS A 278 14.87 11.62 5.43
CA LYS A 278 15.39 10.47 6.17
C LYS A 278 14.23 9.70 6.80
N PHE A 279 13.68 8.76 6.04
CA PHE A 279 12.49 8.03 6.44
C PHE A 279 12.80 6.60 6.83
N ARG A 280 12.06 6.11 7.82
CA ARG A 280 12.00 4.71 8.22
C ARG A 280 10.56 4.24 8.11
N TYR A 281 10.41 3.04 7.64
CA TYR A 281 9.11 2.42 7.42
C TYR A 281 8.92 1.27 8.40
N ASP A 282 7.75 1.22 9.02
CA ASP A 282 7.28 0.07 9.79
C ASP A 282 6.06 -0.49 9.07
N ILE A 283 6.23 -1.68 8.48
CA ILE A 283 5.24 -2.30 7.60
C ILE A 283 4.67 -3.52 8.29
N SER A 284 3.37 -3.56 8.47
CA SER A 284 2.68 -4.75 8.93
C SER A 284 1.60 -5.22 7.95
N ARG A 285 1.38 -6.53 7.91
CA ARG A 285 0.36 -7.18 7.09
C ARG A 285 -0.78 -7.61 8.00
N ILE A 286 -1.92 -6.99 7.83
CA ILE A 286 -3.14 -7.31 8.58
C ILE A 286 -3.91 -8.35 7.78
N GLN A 287 -3.89 -9.60 8.23
CA GLN A 287 -4.64 -10.68 7.59
C GLN A 287 -6.16 -10.46 7.77
N VAL A 288 -6.89 -10.47 6.67
CA VAL A 288 -8.35 -10.37 6.66
C VAL A 288 -8.93 -11.78 6.86
N ARG A 289 -8.99 -12.21 8.12
CA ARG A 289 -9.35 -13.57 8.51
C ARG A 289 -10.86 -13.75 8.63
N LYS A 290 -11.36 -14.94 8.35
CA LYS A 290 -12.78 -15.30 8.45
C LYS A 290 -13.36 -15.13 9.87
N ASP A 291 -12.54 -15.25 10.91
CA ASP A 291 -12.96 -15.10 12.32
C ASP A 291 -13.09 -13.65 12.79
N ILE A 292 -12.73 -12.66 11.96
CA ILE A 292 -13.01 -11.25 12.21
C ILE A 292 -14.52 -11.01 12.05
N GLU A 293 -15.09 -10.28 12.99
CA GLU A 293 -16.52 -9.92 12.96
C GLU A 293 -16.87 -9.21 11.65
N GLN A 294 -17.93 -9.65 11.02
CA GLN A 294 -18.41 -9.06 9.78
C GLN A 294 -19.16 -7.77 10.04
N ASP A 295 -18.83 -6.73 9.31
CA ASP A 295 -19.60 -5.50 9.32
C ASP A 295 -21.04 -5.77 8.84
N PRO A 296 -22.07 -5.44 9.66
CA PRO A 296 -23.45 -5.79 9.33
C PRO A 296 -24.01 -5.02 8.14
N GLU A 297 -23.55 -3.78 7.91
CA GLU A 297 -24.02 -2.95 6.80
C GLU A 297 -23.49 -3.51 5.46
N ILE A 298 -22.20 -3.84 5.40
CA ILE A 298 -21.59 -4.43 4.21
C ILE A 298 -22.19 -5.82 3.92
N SER A 299 -22.38 -6.64 4.96
CA SER A 299 -23.03 -7.95 4.83
C SER A 299 -24.46 -7.83 4.29
N ALA A 300 -25.21 -6.80 4.67
CA ALA A 300 -26.56 -6.56 4.16
C ALA A 300 -26.56 -6.15 2.67
N ILE A 301 -25.58 -5.35 2.24
CA ILE A 301 -25.42 -4.97 0.82
C ILE A 301 -25.20 -6.24 -0.03
N ILE A 302 -24.27 -7.11 0.37
CA ILE A 302 -23.95 -8.36 -0.34
C ILE A 302 -25.19 -9.26 -0.44
N LYS A 303 -25.85 -9.54 0.68
CA LYS A 303 -27.08 -10.37 0.70
C LYS A 303 -28.19 -9.82 -0.20
N THR A 304 -28.33 -8.50 -0.26
CA THR A 304 -29.34 -7.85 -1.11
C THR A 304 -29.05 -8.06 -2.59
N SER A 305 -27.77 -8.05 -2.97
CA SER A 305 -27.33 -8.31 -4.35
C SER A 305 -27.54 -9.77 -4.75
N GLU A 306 -27.15 -10.73 -3.91
CA GLU A 306 -27.32 -12.16 -4.15
C GLU A 306 -28.79 -12.52 -4.39
N ASN A 307 -29.71 -11.93 -3.63
CA ASN A 307 -31.15 -12.17 -3.77
C ASN A 307 -31.73 -11.60 -5.10
N LYS A 308 -31.10 -10.56 -5.68
CA LYS A 308 -31.50 -10.02 -6.98
C LYS A 308 -31.00 -10.87 -8.15
N GLY A 309 -29.81 -11.45 -8.01
CA GLY A 309 -29.19 -12.31 -9.03
C GLY A 309 -29.82 -13.71 -9.12
N ASN A 310 -30.67 -14.12 -8.17
CA ASN A 310 -31.36 -15.42 -8.17
C ASN A 310 -32.88 -15.26 -8.07
N PRO A 311 -33.58 -14.83 -9.14
CA PRO A 311 -35.06 -14.63 -9.14
C PRO A 311 -35.86 -15.94 -9.07
N GLY A 312 -35.22 -17.11 -8.95
CA GLY A 312 -35.82 -18.44 -9.03
C GLY A 312 -35.69 -19.34 -7.78
N GLY A 313 -35.20 -18.80 -6.66
CA GLY A 313 -35.08 -19.58 -5.40
C GLY A 313 -36.40 -19.62 -4.60
N ARG A 314 -37.37 -20.44 -5.04
CA ARG A 314 -38.44 -21.05 -4.24
C ARG A 314 -38.54 -22.51 -4.55
#